data_3ad82c4283cb73c9ef822d1442bc0bd2
#
_entry.id   3ad82c4283cb73c9ef822d1442bc0bd2
#
_cell.length_a   1.000
_cell.length_b   1.000
_cell.length_c   1.000
_cell.angle_alpha   90.00
_cell.angle_beta   90.00
_cell.angle_gamma   90.00
#
_symmetry.space_group_name_H-M   'P 1'
#
loop_
_entity.id
_entity.type
_entity.pdbx_description
1 polymer ?
#
loop_
_entity_poly.entity_id
_entity_poly.type
_entity_poly.pdbx_seq_one_letter_code
_entity_poly.pdbx_strand_id
1 'polypeptide(L)'
;MSVSQETIRKLKSLAVSDVLQNDGTYLKRVGREFVTQCLWHEDRNPSLTVSDDKGFVFCHVCQHHDDAIGFIAQKHGITFAEACEKIGAGSNITVEHTNENKEEVSKKKRIRQEAIDAVAEMQKQYRQDLQVHSESTDFLKEREILPETSRFFGFGYDLKQKRITLPISNHVGNHVGFVARTIIKDVKPKYKNTENNAIFNKSDIVFNEYRAAEHIRSADECIFVEGHLDVVSLWQSGIKNVVALQGTASPSENVLRRMIRKTKRFVLCMDSDAGGVKAISKFLDTVKSYTLQGELDVRIAVLPDGMDPDDFIKNGGQLSTLVSNAQSWLDWILDQWLNSLDFKDELKIQEVEKHIKDLFSQISSPALRSHYYDKASIRLAQNKQSLAAEISKGFHDFKTSSVKIKTWTKPGFEHTRKIVERRLLRLYIHNVEFRWILEPLMQQLYFPQMKWLWRRIEEVQNHTDNDFSHHALMAILCSAEPVYMQTLRSIVCPSISVEDSELSIAHIETVMTIIPENYALQS
;
A
#
# COMPACT_ATOMS: atom_id res chain seq x y z
N MET A 1 11.53 12.22 -34.21
CA MET A 1 12.78 12.87 -33.70
C MET A 1 12.60 13.02 -32.22
N SER A 2 13.59 12.68 -31.41
CA SER A 2 13.56 12.89 -29.98
C SER A 2 14.12 14.27 -29.66
N VAL A 3 13.50 14.99 -28.73
CA VAL A 3 13.95 16.30 -28.27
C VAL A 3 15.13 16.14 -27.31
N SER A 4 16.12 17.03 -27.37
CA SER A 4 17.30 16.95 -26.50
C SER A 4 16.91 17.11 -25.02
N GLN A 5 17.62 16.39 -24.12
CA GLN A 5 17.37 16.48 -22.69
C GLN A 5 17.56 17.90 -22.14
N GLU A 6 18.46 18.66 -22.74
CA GLU A 6 18.69 20.05 -22.38
C GLU A 6 17.48 20.93 -22.75
N THR A 7 16.92 20.74 -23.94
CA THR A 7 15.68 21.44 -24.35
C THR A 7 14.53 21.07 -23.44
N ILE A 8 14.34 19.77 -23.11
CA ILE A 8 13.28 19.32 -22.21
C ILE A 8 13.43 20.00 -20.82
N ARG A 9 14.63 20.09 -20.28
CA ARG A 9 14.88 20.79 -19.01
C ARG A 9 14.53 22.27 -19.09
N LYS A 10 14.92 22.95 -20.17
CA LYS A 10 14.59 24.35 -20.40
C LYS A 10 13.08 24.58 -20.49
N LEU A 11 12.36 23.72 -21.22
CA LEU A 11 10.90 23.81 -21.32
C LEU A 11 10.20 23.53 -19.98
N LYS A 12 10.68 22.54 -19.20
CA LYS A 12 10.14 22.22 -17.87
C LYS A 12 10.48 23.26 -16.79
N SER A 13 11.45 24.16 -17.03
CA SER A 13 11.75 25.25 -16.12
C SER A 13 10.85 26.49 -16.31
N LEU A 14 10.01 26.50 -17.35
CA LEU A 14 9.00 27.53 -17.53
C LEU A 14 7.88 27.38 -16.50
N ALA A 15 7.29 28.51 -16.09
CA ALA A 15 6.09 28.46 -15.26
C ALA A 15 4.96 27.77 -16.05
N VAL A 16 4.33 26.77 -15.42
CA VAL A 16 3.27 25.99 -16.06
C VAL A 16 2.11 26.89 -16.47
N SER A 17 1.75 27.85 -15.60
CA SER A 17 0.70 28.85 -15.90
C SER A 17 1.00 29.66 -17.14
N ASP A 18 2.23 30.12 -17.33
CA ASP A 18 2.62 30.90 -18.51
C ASP A 18 2.51 30.08 -19.79
N VAL A 19 2.97 28.83 -19.76
CA VAL A 19 2.88 27.92 -20.92
C VAL A 19 1.42 27.69 -21.31
N LEU A 20 0.55 27.41 -20.35
CA LEU A 20 -0.86 27.16 -20.60
C LEU A 20 -1.60 28.44 -21.10
N GLN A 21 -1.31 29.60 -20.53
CA GLN A 21 -1.90 30.87 -20.94
C GLN A 21 -1.45 31.28 -22.35
N ASN A 22 -0.16 31.13 -22.68
CA ASN A 22 0.37 31.39 -24.01
C ASN A 22 -0.27 30.48 -25.07
N ASP A 23 -0.70 29.28 -24.69
CA ASP A 23 -1.46 28.37 -25.55
C ASP A 23 -2.98 28.66 -25.55
N GLY A 24 -3.42 29.76 -24.95
CA GLY A 24 -4.82 30.16 -24.91
C GLY A 24 -5.69 29.42 -23.93
N THR A 25 -5.12 28.73 -22.92
CA THR A 25 -5.88 28.11 -21.85
C THR A 25 -6.29 29.16 -20.83
N TYR A 26 -7.60 29.24 -20.54
CA TYR A 26 -8.09 30.16 -19.51
C TYR A 26 -7.73 29.62 -18.13
N LEU A 27 -7.01 30.40 -17.34
CA LEU A 27 -6.63 30.09 -15.97
C LEU A 27 -7.27 31.09 -14.99
N LYS A 28 -8.00 30.58 -14.00
CA LYS A 28 -8.55 31.36 -12.89
C LYS A 28 -7.60 31.26 -11.70
N ARG A 29 -7.12 32.37 -11.18
CA ARG A 29 -6.23 32.37 -10.00
C ARG A 29 -6.99 32.04 -8.71
N VAL A 30 -6.44 31.12 -7.91
CA VAL A 30 -6.98 30.73 -6.60
C VAL A 30 -5.80 30.64 -5.61
N GLY A 31 -5.62 31.71 -4.83
CA GLY A 31 -4.47 31.82 -3.92
C GLY A 31 -3.13 31.95 -4.66
N ARG A 32 -2.24 31.00 -4.44
CA ARG A 32 -0.92 30.91 -5.11
C ARG A 32 -0.95 30.07 -6.38
N GLU A 33 -2.01 29.32 -6.63
CA GLU A 33 -2.17 28.40 -7.74
C GLU A 33 -3.24 28.91 -8.72
N PHE A 34 -3.39 28.22 -9.84
CA PHE A 34 -4.46 28.51 -10.80
C PHE A 34 -5.33 27.28 -10.97
N VAL A 35 -6.57 27.47 -11.47
CA VAL A 35 -7.49 26.38 -11.79
C VAL A 35 -8.02 26.52 -13.21
N THR A 36 -8.21 25.39 -13.87
CA THR A 36 -8.81 25.29 -15.21
C THR A 36 -9.62 24.00 -15.34
N GLN A 37 -10.30 23.82 -16.47
CA GLN A 37 -11.00 22.58 -16.79
C GLN A 37 -10.02 21.44 -17.06
N CYS A 38 -10.36 20.25 -16.59
CA CYS A 38 -9.56 19.05 -16.84
C CYS A 38 -9.78 18.53 -18.27
N LEU A 39 -8.71 18.04 -18.91
CA LEU A 39 -8.77 17.48 -20.27
C LEU A 39 -8.94 15.95 -20.29
N TRP A 40 -8.84 15.29 -19.13
CA TRP A 40 -8.83 13.83 -19.01
C TRP A 40 -10.16 13.23 -18.56
N HIS A 41 -11.14 14.09 -18.20
CA HIS A 41 -12.53 13.70 -17.95
C HIS A 41 -13.47 14.86 -18.33
N GLU A 42 -14.75 14.58 -18.46
CA GLU A 42 -15.77 15.62 -18.69
C GLU A 42 -15.88 16.51 -17.46
N ASP A 43 -15.40 17.75 -17.55
CA ASP A 43 -15.29 18.69 -16.44
C ASP A 43 -16.18 19.91 -16.65
N ARG A 44 -17.25 20.03 -15.86
CA ARG A 44 -18.18 21.18 -15.91
C ARG A 44 -17.79 22.29 -14.95
N ASN A 45 -17.03 21.96 -13.89
CA ASN A 45 -16.50 22.92 -12.93
C ASN A 45 -14.98 22.74 -12.86
N PRO A 46 -14.17 23.81 -13.08
CA PRO A 46 -12.73 23.71 -13.10
C PRO A 46 -12.17 22.92 -11.91
N SER A 47 -11.60 21.75 -12.17
CA SER A 47 -11.08 20.83 -11.16
C SER A 47 -9.58 20.56 -11.29
N LEU A 48 -8.94 21.09 -12.34
CA LEU A 48 -7.50 20.95 -12.58
C LEU A 48 -6.76 22.13 -11.97
N THR A 49 -5.96 21.85 -10.94
CA THR A 49 -5.03 22.83 -10.34
C THR A 49 -3.74 22.89 -11.14
N VAL A 50 -3.26 24.10 -11.39
CA VAL A 50 -1.98 24.39 -12.06
C VAL A 50 -1.06 25.03 -11.02
N SER A 51 0.07 24.40 -10.75
CA SER A 51 1.04 24.84 -9.75
C SER A 51 2.40 25.12 -10.37
N ASP A 52 2.80 26.36 -10.39
CA ASP A 52 4.12 26.78 -10.89
C ASP A 52 5.24 26.35 -9.94
N ASP A 53 5.01 26.45 -8.63
CA ASP A 53 5.97 26.03 -7.61
C ASP A 53 6.33 24.55 -7.71
N LYS A 54 5.34 23.72 -8.09
CA LYS A 54 5.51 22.26 -8.21
C LYS A 54 5.81 21.81 -9.65
N GLY A 55 5.61 22.70 -10.63
CA GLY A 55 5.90 22.44 -12.05
C GLY A 55 4.93 21.45 -12.72
N PHE A 56 3.69 21.30 -12.22
CA PHE A 56 2.72 20.35 -12.78
C PHE A 56 1.27 20.85 -12.70
N VAL A 57 0.39 20.11 -13.41
CA VAL A 57 -1.07 20.20 -13.30
C VAL A 57 -1.59 18.97 -12.58
N PHE A 58 -2.62 19.15 -11.74
CA PHE A 58 -3.25 18.05 -10.98
C PHE A 58 -4.77 18.21 -10.94
N CYS A 59 -5.49 17.16 -11.32
CA CYS A 59 -6.95 17.13 -11.24
C CYS A 59 -7.42 16.48 -9.93
N HIS A 60 -8.21 17.22 -9.14
CA HIS A 60 -8.76 16.70 -7.88
C HIS A 60 -9.90 15.70 -8.07
N VAL A 61 -10.49 15.60 -9.26
CA VAL A 61 -11.60 14.68 -9.56
C VAL A 61 -11.09 13.35 -10.11
N CYS A 62 -10.33 13.37 -11.23
CA CYS A 62 -9.82 12.13 -11.84
C CYS A 62 -8.39 11.78 -11.39
N GLN A 63 -7.80 12.58 -10.51
CA GLN A 63 -6.45 12.42 -9.95
C GLN A 63 -5.33 12.32 -11.00
N HIS A 64 -5.63 12.73 -12.23
CA HIS A 64 -4.60 12.81 -13.27
C HIS A 64 -3.63 13.95 -12.97
N HIS A 65 -2.34 13.70 -13.16
CA HIS A 65 -1.29 14.70 -13.08
C HIS A 65 -0.39 14.63 -14.31
N ASP A 66 0.07 15.79 -14.76
CA ASP A 66 1.02 15.89 -15.86
C ASP A 66 1.84 17.19 -15.74
N ASP A 67 2.87 17.34 -16.57
CA ASP A 67 3.57 18.61 -16.73
C ASP A 67 2.94 19.46 -17.85
N ALA A 68 3.49 20.66 -18.08
CA ALA A 68 2.99 21.54 -19.13
C ALA A 68 3.07 20.89 -20.53
N ILE A 69 4.09 20.06 -20.80
CA ILE A 69 4.27 19.43 -22.11
C ILE A 69 3.19 18.37 -22.33
N GLY A 70 2.93 17.53 -21.33
CA GLY A 70 1.87 16.54 -21.38
C GLY A 70 0.48 17.16 -21.52
N PHE A 71 0.20 18.26 -20.80
CA PHE A 71 -1.04 19.02 -20.95
C PHE A 71 -1.24 19.52 -22.39
N ILE A 72 -0.24 20.15 -22.99
CA ILE A 72 -0.31 20.67 -24.37
C ILE A 72 -0.45 19.52 -25.38
N ALA A 73 0.27 18.42 -25.19
CA ALA A 73 0.13 17.23 -26.01
C ALA A 73 -1.30 16.68 -26.00
N GLN A 74 -1.90 16.56 -24.83
CA GLN A 74 -3.28 16.09 -24.67
C GLN A 74 -4.29 17.07 -25.28
N LYS A 75 -4.15 18.37 -25.00
CA LYS A 75 -5.07 19.42 -25.49
C LYS A 75 -5.17 19.46 -27.01
N HIS A 76 -4.05 19.25 -27.69
CA HIS A 76 -3.98 19.34 -29.16
C HIS A 76 -3.96 17.98 -29.86
N GLY A 77 -3.94 16.85 -29.12
CA GLY A 77 -3.84 15.50 -29.69
C GLY A 77 -2.53 15.27 -30.46
N ILE A 78 -1.43 15.93 -30.04
CA ILE A 78 -0.13 15.90 -30.70
C ILE A 78 0.89 15.08 -29.90
N THR A 79 1.99 14.71 -30.54
CA THR A 79 3.07 13.97 -29.89
C THR A 79 3.85 14.85 -28.91
N PHE A 80 4.57 14.23 -27.97
CA PHE A 80 5.46 14.92 -27.03
C PHE A 80 6.46 15.85 -27.73
N ALA A 81 7.04 15.43 -28.86
CA ALA A 81 8.00 16.24 -29.61
C ALA A 81 7.34 17.48 -30.23
N GLU A 82 6.16 17.31 -30.82
CA GLU A 82 5.38 18.44 -31.38
C GLU A 82 4.90 19.39 -30.28
N ALA A 83 4.57 18.89 -29.09
CA ALA A 83 4.23 19.72 -27.94
C ALA A 83 5.45 20.53 -27.47
N CYS A 84 6.64 19.93 -27.41
CA CYS A 84 7.88 20.65 -27.14
C CYS A 84 8.16 21.78 -28.18
N GLU A 85 7.97 21.50 -29.48
CA GLU A 85 8.12 22.49 -30.54
C GLU A 85 7.14 23.66 -30.39
N LYS A 86 5.87 23.33 -30.09
CA LYS A 86 4.83 24.33 -29.89
C LYS A 86 5.12 25.25 -28.70
N ILE A 87 5.52 24.66 -27.56
CA ILE A 87 5.91 25.45 -26.37
C ILE A 87 7.17 26.26 -26.64
N GLY A 88 8.18 25.66 -27.30
CA GLY A 88 9.42 26.33 -27.66
C GLY A 88 9.16 27.55 -28.52
N ALA A 89 8.33 27.45 -29.55
CA ALA A 89 7.92 28.56 -30.43
C ALA A 89 7.22 29.69 -29.64
N GLY A 90 6.34 29.34 -28.69
CA GLY A 90 5.65 30.33 -27.84
C GLY A 90 6.53 30.96 -26.75
N SER A 91 7.69 30.39 -26.44
CA SER A 91 8.57 30.80 -25.34
C SER A 91 9.97 31.26 -25.83
N ASN A 92 10.18 31.46 -27.13
CA ASN A 92 11.47 31.79 -27.75
C ASN A 92 12.61 30.79 -27.39
N ILE A 93 12.28 29.53 -27.13
CA ILE A 93 13.26 28.48 -26.88
C ILE A 93 13.43 27.65 -28.15
N THR A 94 14.64 27.67 -28.73
CA THR A 94 14.95 26.81 -29.88
C THR A 94 14.92 25.33 -29.42
N VAL A 95 14.05 24.53 -30.04
CA VAL A 95 13.96 23.11 -29.75
C VAL A 95 15.05 22.38 -30.53
N GLU A 96 16.05 21.93 -29.80
CA GLU A 96 17.11 21.09 -30.35
C GLU A 96 16.64 19.62 -30.35
N HIS A 97 16.63 19.04 -31.53
CA HIS A 97 16.44 17.60 -31.67
C HIS A 97 17.78 16.91 -31.49
N THR A 98 17.77 15.83 -30.70
CA THR A 98 18.93 14.94 -30.73
C THR A 98 19.05 14.43 -32.14
N ASN A 99 20.15 14.76 -32.79
CA ASN A 99 20.63 14.08 -33.99
C ASN A 99 21.09 12.66 -33.60
N GLU A 100 20.19 11.88 -33.00
CA GLU A 100 20.33 10.44 -33.16
C GLU A 100 20.12 10.21 -34.65
N ASN A 101 21.24 9.98 -35.32
CA ASN A 101 21.32 9.74 -36.75
C ASN A 101 20.20 8.73 -37.08
N LYS A 102 19.28 9.06 -37.99
CA LYS A 102 18.20 8.13 -38.40
C LYS A 102 18.76 6.75 -38.70
N GLU A 103 20.00 6.68 -39.14
CA GLU A 103 20.76 5.45 -39.37
C GLU A 103 21.08 4.73 -38.06
N GLU A 104 21.47 5.41 -36.98
CA GLU A 104 21.75 4.77 -35.69
C GLU A 104 20.48 4.26 -35.01
N VAL A 105 19.38 5.00 -35.04
CA VAL A 105 18.07 4.55 -34.53
C VAL A 105 17.59 3.35 -35.33
N SER A 106 17.72 3.40 -36.67
CA SER A 106 17.37 2.31 -37.56
C SER A 106 18.26 1.08 -37.32
N LYS A 107 19.57 1.28 -37.13
CA LYS A 107 20.52 0.25 -36.79
C LYS A 107 20.22 -0.41 -35.42
N LYS A 108 19.97 0.39 -34.39
CA LYS A 108 19.57 -0.10 -33.06
C LYS A 108 18.26 -0.89 -33.13
N LYS A 109 17.27 -0.43 -33.90
CA LYS A 109 15.99 -1.11 -34.09
C LYS A 109 16.19 -2.46 -34.83
N ARG A 110 17.05 -2.50 -35.87
CA ARG A 110 17.35 -3.70 -36.59
C ARG A 110 18.07 -4.73 -35.72
N ILE A 111 19.11 -4.32 -34.98
CA ILE A 111 19.83 -5.19 -34.03
C ILE A 111 18.88 -5.78 -32.99
N ARG A 112 17.95 -4.95 -32.47
CA ARG A 112 16.96 -5.42 -31.52
C ARG A 112 16.01 -6.44 -32.13
N GLN A 113 15.56 -6.23 -33.36
CA GLN A 113 14.69 -7.18 -34.05
C GLN A 113 15.42 -8.50 -34.35
N GLU A 114 16.63 -8.44 -34.87
CA GLU A 114 17.47 -9.60 -35.12
C GLU A 114 17.69 -10.43 -33.83
N ALA A 115 17.89 -9.77 -32.68
CA ALA A 115 18.03 -10.45 -31.40
C ALA A 115 16.72 -11.12 -30.95
N ILE A 116 15.55 -10.48 -31.15
CA ILE A 116 14.23 -11.09 -30.87
C ILE A 116 14.02 -12.33 -31.77
N ASP A 117 14.32 -12.22 -33.05
CA ASP A 117 14.16 -13.33 -34.01
C ASP A 117 15.07 -14.50 -33.65
N ALA A 118 16.30 -14.23 -33.22
CA ALA A 118 17.24 -15.26 -32.75
C ALA A 118 16.72 -15.98 -31.50
N VAL A 119 16.13 -15.25 -30.51
CA VAL A 119 15.53 -15.87 -29.34
C VAL A 119 14.33 -16.73 -29.74
N ALA A 120 13.52 -16.28 -30.70
CA ALA A 120 12.36 -17.04 -31.18
C ALA A 120 12.80 -18.35 -31.88
N GLU A 121 13.87 -18.32 -32.65
CA GLU A 121 14.40 -19.55 -33.28
C GLU A 121 15.01 -20.52 -32.26
N MET A 122 15.76 -20.02 -31.28
CA MET A 122 16.23 -20.84 -30.15
C MET A 122 15.04 -21.47 -29.39
N GLN A 123 13.96 -20.73 -29.16
CA GLN A 123 12.76 -21.27 -28.55
C GLN A 123 12.15 -22.42 -29.31
N LYS A 124 12.10 -22.31 -30.62
CA LYS A 124 11.59 -23.37 -31.51
C LYS A 124 12.44 -24.63 -31.39
N GLN A 125 13.76 -24.48 -31.40
CA GLN A 125 14.69 -25.60 -31.23
C GLN A 125 14.53 -26.26 -29.86
N TYR A 126 14.50 -25.49 -28.78
CA TYR A 126 14.32 -26.02 -27.43
C TYR A 126 12.99 -26.77 -27.26
N ARG A 127 11.93 -26.33 -27.92
CA ARG A 127 10.63 -27.05 -27.90
C ARG A 127 10.70 -28.38 -28.62
N GLN A 128 11.45 -28.48 -29.73
CA GLN A 128 11.70 -29.74 -30.43
C GLN A 128 12.52 -30.70 -29.56
N ASP A 129 13.58 -30.21 -28.96
CA ASP A 129 14.44 -31.01 -28.07
C ASP A 129 13.63 -31.56 -26.86
N LEU A 130 12.71 -30.76 -26.29
CA LEU A 130 11.84 -31.23 -25.22
C LEU A 130 10.97 -32.41 -25.61
N GLN A 131 10.49 -32.48 -26.87
CA GLN A 131 9.63 -33.55 -27.34
C GLN A 131 10.37 -34.86 -27.58
N VAL A 132 11.67 -34.78 -27.92
CA VAL A 132 12.49 -35.94 -28.29
C VAL A 132 13.13 -36.58 -27.07
N HIS A 133 13.46 -35.82 -26.03
CA HIS A 133 14.21 -36.30 -24.88
C HIS A 133 13.32 -36.62 -23.69
N SER A 134 13.18 -37.91 -23.35
CA SER A 134 12.32 -38.39 -22.26
C SER A 134 12.70 -37.82 -20.90
N GLU A 135 14.01 -37.66 -20.61
CA GLU A 135 14.50 -37.09 -19.34
C GLU A 135 13.89 -35.70 -19.02
N SER A 136 13.65 -34.89 -20.05
CA SER A 136 13.07 -33.57 -19.93
C SER A 136 11.56 -33.61 -19.69
N THR A 137 10.86 -34.54 -20.35
CA THR A 137 9.41 -34.73 -20.13
C THR A 137 9.11 -35.37 -18.78
N ASP A 138 9.97 -36.28 -18.33
CA ASP A 138 9.84 -36.93 -17.02
C ASP A 138 10.05 -35.91 -15.89
N PHE A 139 11.02 -34.98 -16.04
CA PHE A 139 11.17 -33.86 -15.10
C PHE A 139 9.92 -33.01 -14.99
N LEU A 140 9.23 -32.69 -16.10
CA LEU A 140 7.99 -31.92 -16.08
C LEU A 140 6.85 -32.72 -15.42
N LYS A 141 6.77 -34.03 -15.63
CA LYS A 141 5.79 -34.90 -14.95
C LYS A 141 6.05 -34.97 -13.44
N GLU A 142 7.30 -35.14 -13.00
CA GLU A 142 7.68 -35.12 -11.57
C GLU A 142 7.30 -33.80 -10.90
N ARG A 143 7.23 -32.72 -11.68
CA ARG A 143 6.80 -31.40 -11.25
C ARG A 143 5.29 -31.16 -11.41
N GLU A 144 4.54 -32.17 -11.85
CA GLU A 144 3.10 -32.11 -12.09
C GLU A 144 2.70 -31.03 -13.10
N ILE A 145 3.60 -30.67 -14.03
CA ILE A 145 3.30 -29.69 -15.08
C ILE A 145 2.63 -30.43 -16.24
N LEU A 146 1.36 -30.08 -16.47
CA LEU A 146 0.54 -30.69 -17.52
C LEU A 146 1.07 -30.37 -18.93
N PRO A 147 0.91 -31.28 -19.90
CA PRO A 147 1.37 -31.05 -21.28
C PRO A 147 0.81 -29.79 -21.94
N GLU A 148 -0.47 -29.46 -21.68
CA GLU A 148 -1.10 -28.23 -22.15
C GLU A 148 -0.49 -26.99 -21.52
N THR A 149 -0.19 -27.01 -20.22
CA THR A 149 0.50 -25.91 -19.51
C THR A 149 1.90 -25.73 -20.03
N SER A 150 2.63 -26.84 -20.24
CA SER A 150 3.96 -26.83 -20.83
C SER A 150 3.96 -26.20 -22.24
N ARG A 151 3.00 -26.58 -23.09
CA ARG A 151 2.83 -25.99 -24.43
C ARG A 151 2.48 -24.51 -24.36
N PHE A 152 1.56 -24.13 -23.45
CA PHE A 152 1.10 -22.75 -23.28
C PHE A 152 2.23 -21.81 -22.87
N PHE A 153 3.03 -22.20 -21.88
CA PHE A 153 4.17 -21.40 -21.44
C PHE A 153 5.38 -21.51 -22.38
N GLY A 154 5.39 -22.47 -23.28
CA GLY A 154 6.45 -22.68 -24.24
C GLY A 154 7.71 -23.32 -23.63
N PHE A 155 7.54 -24.29 -22.73
CA PHE A 155 8.68 -25.03 -22.20
C PHE A 155 9.51 -25.66 -23.31
N GLY A 156 10.83 -25.70 -23.09
CA GLY A 156 11.81 -26.31 -23.97
C GLY A 156 12.92 -27.01 -23.20
N TYR A 157 13.84 -27.57 -23.90
CA TYR A 157 14.98 -28.25 -23.32
C TYR A 157 16.29 -27.86 -24.02
N ASP A 158 17.22 -27.30 -23.25
CA ASP A 158 18.60 -27.09 -23.74
C ASP A 158 19.39 -28.40 -23.55
N LEU A 159 19.53 -29.14 -24.63
CA LEU A 159 20.22 -30.42 -24.63
C LEU A 159 21.70 -30.30 -24.23
N LYS A 160 22.34 -29.19 -24.60
CA LYS A 160 23.78 -28.98 -24.33
C LYS A 160 24.05 -28.77 -22.85
N GLN A 161 23.16 -27.99 -22.17
CA GLN A 161 23.31 -27.67 -20.76
C GLN A 161 22.47 -28.59 -19.85
N LYS A 162 21.67 -29.48 -20.40
CA LYS A 162 20.70 -30.35 -19.70
C LYS A 162 19.80 -29.52 -18.77
N ARG A 163 19.12 -28.53 -19.36
CA ARG A 163 18.26 -27.61 -18.64
C ARG A 163 16.89 -27.49 -19.30
N ILE A 164 15.85 -27.55 -18.49
CA ILE A 164 14.51 -27.12 -18.92
C ILE A 164 14.55 -25.61 -19.10
N THR A 165 14.10 -25.14 -20.25
CA THR A 165 14.03 -23.72 -20.59
C THR A 165 12.59 -23.21 -20.56
N LEU A 166 12.42 -22.00 -20.08
CA LEU A 166 11.15 -21.30 -20.05
C LEU A 166 11.36 -19.91 -20.65
N PRO A 167 10.67 -19.55 -21.75
CA PRO A 167 10.88 -18.28 -22.41
C PRO A 167 10.37 -17.13 -21.57
N ILE A 168 11.15 -16.07 -21.51
CA ILE A 168 10.79 -14.81 -20.86
C ILE A 168 10.31 -13.85 -21.93
N SER A 169 9.09 -13.36 -21.78
CA SER A 169 8.51 -12.34 -22.66
C SER A 169 8.55 -10.95 -22.01
N ASN A 170 8.72 -9.93 -22.82
CA ASN A 170 8.51 -8.56 -22.39
C ASN A 170 6.98 -8.25 -22.28
N HIS A 171 6.65 -7.03 -21.85
CA HIS A 171 5.25 -6.60 -21.63
C HIS A 171 4.39 -6.52 -22.92
N VAL A 172 4.99 -6.60 -24.11
CA VAL A 172 4.28 -6.65 -25.41
C VAL A 172 4.22 -8.06 -26.01
N GLY A 173 4.78 -9.06 -25.33
CA GLY A 173 4.70 -10.48 -25.71
C GLY A 173 5.88 -11.03 -26.51
N ASN A 174 6.87 -10.22 -26.87
CA ASN A 174 8.07 -10.70 -27.55
C ASN A 174 8.95 -11.51 -26.59
N HIS A 175 9.42 -12.68 -27.03
CA HIS A 175 10.42 -13.43 -26.28
C HIS A 175 11.75 -12.70 -26.33
N VAL A 176 12.34 -12.46 -25.17
CA VAL A 176 13.57 -11.66 -25.03
C VAL A 176 14.69 -12.41 -24.32
N GLY A 177 14.42 -13.61 -23.82
CA GLY A 177 15.37 -14.46 -23.14
C GLY A 177 14.73 -15.72 -22.56
N PHE A 178 15.49 -16.40 -21.72
CA PHE A 178 15.08 -17.64 -21.06
C PHE A 178 15.51 -17.66 -19.61
N VAL A 179 14.72 -18.33 -18.78
CA VAL A 179 15.19 -18.95 -17.55
C VAL A 179 15.42 -20.44 -17.83
N ALA A 180 16.54 -20.97 -17.39
CA ALA A 180 16.93 -22.36 -17.63
C ALA A 180 17.23 -23.07 -16.30
N ARG A 181 16.42 -24.09 -15.96
CA ARG A 181 16.56 -24.89 -14.74
C ARG A 181 17.25 -26.20 -15.03
N THR A 182 18.28 -26.54 -14.26
CA THR A 182 18.96 -27.86 -14.41
C THR A 182 18.01 -28.99 -13.99
N ILE A 183 18.02 -30.09 -14.75
CA ILE A 183 17.36 -31.34 -14.39
C ILE A 183 18.25 -32.26 -13.57
N ILE A 184 19.55 -31.96 -13.51
CA ILE A 184 20.54 -32.76 -12.79
C ILE A 184 20.56 -32.32 -11.33
N LYS A 185 20.43 -33.26 -10.39
CA LYS A 185 20.57 -33.02 -8.97
C LYS A 185 21.95 -32.45 -8.63
N ASP A 186 22.03 -31.62 -7.64
CA ASP A 186 23.27 -31.03 -7.06
C ASP A 186 24.10 -30.13 -7.99
N VAL A 187 23.64 -29.88 -9.21
CA VAL A 187 24.28 -28.91 -10.11
C VAL A 187 23.91 -27.48 -9.74
N LYS A 188 24.90 -26.67 -9.44
CA LYS A 188 24.73 -25.22 -9.17
C LYS A 188 25.26 -24.39 -10.34
N PRO A 189 24.63 -23.25 -10.65
CA PRO A 189 23.39 -22.75 -10.07
C PRO A 189 22.18 -23.54 -10.57
N LYS A 190 21.16 -23.70 -9.70
CA LYS A 190 19.90 -24.38 -10.02
C LYS A 190 19.19 -23.72 -11.20
N TYR A 191 19.18 -22.40 -11.25
CA TYR A 191 18.63 -21.58 -12.33
C TYR A 191 19.71 -20.74 -13.00
N LYS A 192 19.62 -20.60 -14.31
CA LYS A 192 20.38 -19.64 -15.12
C LYS A 192 19.38 -18.77 -15.88
N ASN A 193 19.56 -17.47 -15.85
CA ASN A 193 18.78 -16.54 -16.66
C ASN A 193 19.65 -16.04 -17.81
N THR A 194 19.02 -15.61 -18.90
CA THR A 194 19.66 -14.79 -19.92
C THR A 194 20.37 -13.61 -19.28
N GLU A 195 21.57 -13.31 -19.70
CA GLU A 195 22.33 -12.13 -19.27
C GLU A 195 21.71 -10.85 -19.85
N ASN A 196 21.89 -9.73 -19.13
CA ASN A 196 21.42 -8.43 -19.62
C ASN A 196 22.05 -8.11 -20.98
N ASN A 197 21.21 -7.68 -21.92
CA ASN A 197 21.62 -7.34 -23.29
C ASN A 197 20.68 -6.26 -23.87
N ALA A 198 20.77 -6.02 -25.18
CA ALA A 198 19.99 -4.97 -25.85
C ALA A 198 18.45 -5.16 -25.78
N ILE A 199 17.96 -6.39 -25.57
CA ILE A 199 16.53 -6.72 -25.52
C ILE A 199 16.07 -7.23 -24.15
N PHE A 200 16.99 -7.61 -23.28
CA PHE A 200 16.71 -8.18 -21.97
C PHE A 200 17.45 -7.43 -20.88
N ASN A 201 16.68 -6.80 -19.98
CA ASN A 201 17.18 -6.27 -18.72
C ASN A 201 16.33 -6.88 -17.59
N LYS A 202 16.98 -7.64 -16.73
CA LYS A 202 16.33 -8.42 -15.68
C LYS A 202 15.46 -7.58 -14.74
N SER A 203 15.86 -6.35 -14.41
CA SER A 203 15.11 -5.45 -13.54
C SER A 203 13.87 -4.81 -14.18
N ASP A 204 13.81 -4.83 -15.53
CA ASP A 204 12.72 -4.20 -16.30
C ASP A 204 11.66 -5.21 -16.78
N ILE A 205 11.82 -6.47 -16.42
CA ILE A 205 10.94 -7.56 -16.87
C ILE A 205 10.30 -8.26 -15.70
N VAL A 206 8.99 -8.41 -15.78
CA VAL A 206 8.18 -9.24 -14.90
C VAL A 206 7.75 -10.47 -15.68
N PHE A 207 8.03 -11.65 -15.16
CA PHE A 207 7.64 -12.89 -15.80
C PHE A 207 6.11 -13.03 -15.81
N ASN A 208 5.58 -13.47 -16.92
CA ASN A 208 4.15 -13.64 -17.20
C ASN A 208 3.33 -12.33 -17.33
N GLU A 209 3.95 -11.14 -17.27
CA GLU A 209 3.24 -9.86 -17.32
C GLU A 209 2.31 -9.74 -18.55
N TYR A 210 2.77 -10.15 -19.73
CA TYR A 210 1.98 -10.07 -20.97
C TYR A 210 0.72 -10.93 -20.91
N ARG A 211 0.86 -12.22 -20.51
CA ARG A 211 -0.25 -13.17 -20.43
C ARG A 211 -1.22 -12.83 -19.31
N ALA A 212 -0.73 -12.37 -18.18
CA ALA A 212 -1.52 -12.02 -17.02
C ALA A 212 -2.23 -10.66 -17.13
N ALA A 213 -1.83 -9.81 -18.09
CA ALA A 213 -2.25 -8.40 -18.13
C ALA A 213 -3.79 -8.19 -18.14
N GLU A 214 -4.52 -8.99 -18.89
CA GLU A 214 -5.99 -8.92 -18.94
C GLU A 214 -6.62 -9.45 -17.65
N HIS A 215 -6.11 -10.55 -17.13
CA HIS A 215 -6.57 -11.14 -15.88
C HIS A 215 -6.32 -10.23 -14.67
N ILE A 216 -5.18 -9.53 -14.65
CA ILE A 216 -4.87 -8.52 -13.64
C ILE A 216 -5.89 -7.37 -13.67
N ARG A 217 -6.23 -6.85 -14.85
CA ARG A 217 -7.25 -5.79 -14.97
C ARG A 217 -8.63 -6.28 -14.58
N SER A 218 -9.01 -7.49 -15.01
CA SER A 218 -10.33 -8.07 -14.70
C SER A 218 -10.52 -8.39 -13.23
N ALA A 219 -9.46 -8.85 -12.55
CA ALA A 219 -9.47 -9.13 -11.11
C ALA A 219 -9.25 -7.86 -10.27
N ASP A 220 -8.81 -6.75 -10.89
CA ASP A 220 -8.28 -5.56 -10.22
C ASP A 220 -7.26 -5.90 -9.12
N GLU A 221 -6.42 -6.90 -9.40
CA GLU A 221 -5.45 -7.44 -8.46
C GLU A 221 -4.32 -8.13 -9.19
N CYS A 222 -3.07 -7.99 -8.67
CA CYS A 222 -1.90 -8.67 -9.17
C CYS A 222 -1.20 -9.44 -8.05
N ILE A 223 -1.01 -10.74 -8.25
CA ILE A 223 -0.30 -11.62 -7.31
C ILE A 223 1.15 -11.75 -7.76
N PHE A 224 2.07 -11.39 -6.87
CA PHE A 224 3.51 -11.51 -7.08
C PHE A 224 4.04 -12.72 -6.30
N VAL A 225 4.77 -13.58 -6.97
CA VAL A 225 5.49 -14.72 -6.40
C VAL A 225 6.99 -14.64 -6.72
N GLU A 226 7.83 -15.49 -6.10
CA GLU A 226 9.27 -15.46 -6.34
C GLU A 226 9.67 -16.17 -7.63
N GLY A 227 9.14 -17.37 -7.84
CA GLY A 227 9.62 -18.29 -8.85
C GLY A 227 8.78 -18.33 -10.12
N HIS A 228 9.44 -18.63 -11.23
CA HIS A 228 8.77 -18.81 -12.52
C HIS A 228 7.88 -20.07 -12.53
N LEU A 229 8.30 -21.14 -11.83
CA LEU A 229 7.51 -22.36 -11.73
C LEU A 229 6.30 -22.19 -10.84
N ASP A 230 6.37 -21.33 -9.81
CA ASP A 230 5.22 -21.00 -8.99
C ASP A 230 4.13 -20.32 -9.84
N VAL A 231 4.53 -19.39 -10.72
CA VAL A 231 3.60 -18.80 -11.70
C VAL A 231 2.94 -19.87 -12.57
N VAL A 232 3.73 -20.85 -13.06
CA VAL A 232 3.21 -21.92 -13.92
C VAL A 232 2.22 -22.80 -13.17
N SER A 233 2.53 -23.18 -11.94
CA SER A 233 1.68 -24.01 -11.09
C SER A 233 0.39 -23.29 -10.72
N LEU A 234 0.48 -22.02 -10.28
CA LEU A 234 -0.65 -21.18 -9.97
C LEU A 234 -1.55 -20.95 -11.19
N TRP A 235 -0.94 -20.71 -12.35
CA TRP A 235 -1.67 -20.58 -13.61
C TRP A 235 -2.43 -21.86 -13.96
N GLN A 236 -1.79 -23.01 -13.78
CA GLN A 236 -2.40 -24.32 -14.02
C GLN A 236 -3.60 -24.58 -13.10
N SER A 237 -3.53 -24.14 -11.84
CA SER A 237 -4.63 -24.24 -10.86
C SER A 237 -5.76 -23.22 -11.07
N GLY A 238 -5.66 -22.36 -12.10
CA GLY A 238 -6.72 -21.40 -12.45
C GLY A 238 -6.44 -19.95 -12.02
N ILE A 239 -5.36 -19.68 -11.30
CA ILE A 239 -4.99 -18.33 -10.86
C ILE A 239 -4.19 -17.64 -11.98
N LYS A 240 -4.85 -16.73 -12.71
CA LYS A 240 -4.30 -16.15 -13.94
C LYS A 240 -3.69 -14.76 -13.76
N ASN A 241 -4.00 -14.04 -12.69
CA ASN A 241 -3.49 -12.70 -12.36
C ASN A 241 -2.14 -12.74 -11.61
N VAL A 242 -1.32 -13.77 -11.87
CA VAL A 242 -0.06 -14.06 -11.19
C VAL A 242 1.16 -13.75 -12.05
N VAL A 243 2.18 -13.17 -11.43
CA VAL A 243 3.47 -12.78 -12.05
C VAL A 243 4.63 -13.08 -11.11
N ALA A 244 5.85 -13.18 -11.65
CA ALA A 244 7.05 -13.31 -10.83
C ALA A 244 8.11 -12.25 -11.16
N LEU A 245 8.85 -11.84 -10.13
CA LEU A 245 10.04 -11.03 -10.26
C LEU A 245 11.22 -11.91 -10.66
N GLN A 246 12.12 -11.39 -11.53
CA GLN A 246 13.22 -12.18 -12.12
C GLN A 246 14.38 -12.51 -11.14
N GLY A 247 14.05 -12.87 -9.86
CA GLY A 247 15.05 -13.08 -8.81
C GLY A 247 15.76 -11.78 -8.37
N THR A 248 15.16 -10.64 -8.70
CA THR A 248 15.41 -9.34 -8.08
C THR A 248 14.22 -9.07 -7.21
N ALA A 249 14.39 -8.95 -5.92
CA ALA A 249 13.27 -8.69 -5.01
C ALA A 249 12.62 -7.30 -5.22
N SER A 250 13.10 -6.50 -6.19
CA SER A 250 12.63 -5.14 -6.43
C SER A 250 12.42 -4.90 -7.93
N PRO A 251 11.20 -4.53 -8.34
CA PRO A 251 10.94 -4.07 -9.70
C PRO A 251 11.58 -2.69 -9.94
N SER A 252 11.99 -2.41 -11.19
CA SER A 252 12.39 -1.05 -11.55
C SER A 252 11.21 -0.10 -11.49
N GLU A 253 11.49 1.20 -11.41
CA GLU A 253 10.45 2.25 -11.43
C GLU A 253 9.56 2.14 -12.69
N ASN A 254 10.13 1.81 -13.84
CA ASN A 254 9.39 1.59 -15.08
C ASN A 254 8.42 0.41 -14.99
N VAL A 255 8.85 -0.70 -14.38
CA VAL A 255 7.98 -1.85 -14.11
C VAL A 255 6.86 -1.45 -13.16
N LEU A 256 7.20 -0.80 -12.07
CA LEU A 256 6.24 -0.40 -11.05
C LEU A 256 5.13 0.49 -11.63
N ARG A 257 5.49 1.57 -12.34
CA ARG A 257 4.53 2.45 -13.01
C ARG A 257 3.65 1.69 -14.02
N ARG A 258 4.24 0.73 -14.76
CA ARG A 258 3.50 -0.08 -15.73
C ARG A 258 2.51 -1.03 -15.06
N MET A 259 2.87 -1.60 -13.90
CA MET A 259 1.99 -2.48 -13.14
C MET A 259 0.88 -1.70 -12.41
N ILE A 260 1.19 -0.55 -11.81
CA ILE A 260 0.22 0.35 -11.16
C ILE A 260 -0.87 0.85 -12.13
N ARG A 261 -0.54 0.98 -13.43
CA ARG A 261 -1.55 1.30 -14.47
C ARG A 261 -2.53 0.16 -14.74
N LYS A 262 -2.20 -1.08 -14.38
CA LYS A 262 -3.07 -2.25 -14.58
C LYS A 262 -4.01 -2.47 -13.40
N THR A 263 -3.50 -2.29 -12.18
CA THR A 263 -4.25 -2.40 -10.93
C THR A 263 -3.57 -1.61 -9.82
N LYS A 264 -4.37 -1.20 -8.83
CA LYS A 264 -3.89 -0.55 -7.59
C LYS A 264 -3.73 -1.52 -6.42
N ARG A 265 -3.98 -2.83 -6.63
CA ARG A 265 -3.86 -3.86 -5.59
C ARG A 265 -2.80 -4.88 -5.96
N PHE A 266 -1.75 -4.94 -5.15
CA PHE A 266 -0.70 -5.94 -5.24
C PHE A 266 -0.76 -6.87 -4.04
N VAL A 267 -0.71 -8.17 -4.30
CA VAL A 267 -0.62 -9.21 -3.27
C VAL A 267 0.73 -9.91 -3.41
N LEU A 268 1.54 -9.89 -2.37
CA LEU A 268 2.81 -10.59 -2.33
C LEU A 268 2.59 -11.96 -1.68
N CYS A 269 2.85 -13.02 -2.41
CA CYS A 269 2.80 -14.41 -1.95
C CYS A 269 4.19 -15.04 -2.20
N MET A 270 5.12 -14.73 -1.31
CA MET A 270 6.51 -15.19 -1.37
C MET A 270 6.68 -16.45 -0.52
N ASP A 271 7.83 -17.13 -0.70
CA ASP A 271 8.17 -18.31 0.09
C ASP A 271 8.14 -17.98 1.60
N SER A 272 7.75 -18.93 2.43
CA SER A 272 7.60 -18.71 3.89
C SER A 272 8.94 -18.75 4.65
N ASP A 273 10.07 -18.77 3.95
CA ASP A 273 11.40 -18.78 4.53
C ASP A 273 12.00 -17.38 4.74
N ALA A 274 13.20 -17.32 5.31
CA ALA A 274 13.93 -16.06 5.51
C ALA A 274 14.24 -15.33 4.18
N GLY A 275 14.32 -16.05 3.05
CA GLY A 275 14.50 -15.50 1.71
C GLY A 275 13.27 -14.71 1.29
N GLY A 276 12.08 -15.29 1.44
CA GLY A 276 10.81 -14.65 1.12
C GLY A 276 10.52 -13.43 1.99
N VAL A 277 10.78 -13.50 3.30
CA VAL A 277 10.68 -12.32 4.20
C VAL A 277 11.57 -11.17 3.70
N LYS A 278 12.81 -11.48 3.30
CA LYS A 278 13.73 -10.49 2.74
C LYS A 278 13.27 -9.96 1.39
N ALA A 279 12.67 -10.82 0.55
CA ALA A 279 12.09 -10.42 -0.73
C ALA A 279 10.91 -9.46 -0.54
N ILE A 280 9.99 -9.75 0.39
CA ILE A 280 8.90 -8.86 0.77
C ILE A 280 9.45 -7.50 1.22
N SER A 281 10.40 -7.49 2.16
CA SER A 281 10.99 -6.24 2.69
C SER A 281 11.56 -5.37 1.58
N LYS A 282 12.35 -5.94 0.66
CA LYS A 282 12.91 -5.21 -0.48
C LYS A 282 11.84 -4.68 -1.44
N PHE A 283 10.80 -5.47 -1.69
CA PHE A 283 9.68 -5.02 -2.50
C PHE A 283 8.98 -3.83 -1.86
N LEU A 284 8.69 -3.92 -0.56
CA LEU A 284 8.05 -2.86 0.22
C LEU A 284 8.88 -1.57 0.21
N ASP A 285 10.20 -1.65 0.33
CA ASP A 285 11.08 -0.47 0.23
C ASP A 285 10.90 0.26 -1.11
N THR A 286 10.71 -0.49 -2.20
CA THR A 286 10.53 0.08 -3.54
C THR A 286 9.17 0.75 -3.71
N VAL A 287 8.10 0.18 -3.13
CA VAL A 287 6.73 0.68 -3.31
C VAL A 287 6.26 1.61 -2.17
N LYS A 288 7.10 1.80 -1.14
CA LYS A 288 6.78 2.52 0.10
C LYS A 288 6.14 3.89 -0.13
N SER A 289 6.69 4.70 -1.04
CA SER A 289 6.16 6.03 -1.33
C SER A 289 4.73 5.97 -1.88
N TYR A 290 4.45 5.07 -2.81
CA TYR A 290 3.12 4.89 -3.41
C TYR A 290 2.09 4.40 -2.38
N THR A 291 2.49 3.49 -1.49
CA THR A 291 1.58 2.93 -0.47
C THR A 291 1.26 3.95 0.63
N LEU A 292 2.26 4.72 1.09
CA LEU A 292 2.09 5.74 2.12
C LEU A 292 1.27 6.94 1.64
N GLN A 293 1.27 7.20 0.32
CA GLN A 293 0.44 8.22 -0.33
C GLN A 293 -0.97 7.72 -0.66
N GLY A 294 -1.25 6.42 -0.49
CA GLY A 294 -2.55 5.81 -0.80
C GLY A 294 -2.77 5.56 -2.30
N GLU A 295 -1.71 5.58 -3.10
CA GLU A 295 -1.77 5.32 -4.54
C GLU A 295 -1.74 3.82 -4.87
N LEU A 296 -1.29 2.98 -3.93
CA LEU A 296 -1.12 1.54 -4.08
C LEU A 296 -1.52 0.82 -2.79
N ASP A 297 -2.39 -0.19 -2.87
CA ASP A 297 -2.70 -1.15 -1.80
C ASP A 297 -1.79 -2.37 -1.98
N VAL A 298 -0.92 -2.62 -0.99
CA VAL A 298 -0.06 -3.81 -0.96
C VAL A 298 -0.46 -4.70 0.21
N ARG A 299 -0.68 -5.96 -0.09
CA ARG A 299 -1.07 -6.98 0.87
C ARG A 299 -0.09 -8.14 0.85
N ILE A 300 0.03 -8.82 1.98
CA ILE A 300 0.91 -9.97 2.15
C ILE A 300 0.07 -11.20 2.42
N ALA A 301 0.12 -12.17 1.52
CA ALA A 301 -0.47 -13.48 1.68
C ALA A 301 0.59 -14.39 2.33
N VAL A 302 0.45 -14.64 3.62
CA VAL A 302 1.43 -15.42 4.40
C VAL A 302 1.15 -16.90 4.23
N LEU A 303 2.10 -17.63 3.66
CA LEU A 303 2.05 -19.09 3.52
C LEU A 303 2.36 -19.77 4.85
N PRO A 304 1.87 -21.01 5.07
CA PRO A 304 2.30 -21.84 6.18
C PRO A 304 3.81 -22.08 6.16
N ASP A 305 4.41 -22.27 7.33
CA ASP A 305 5.86 -22.44 7.48
C ASP A 305 6.43 -23.55 6.60
N GLY A 306 7.53 -23.26 5.91
CA GLY A 306 8.27 -24.18 5.07
C GLY A 306 7.64 -24.45 3.71
N MET A 307 6.59 -23.70 3.31
CA MET A 307 5.93 -23.87 2.01
C MET A 307 6.26 -22.73 1.05
N ASP A 308 6.36 -23.08 -0.24
CA ASP A 308 6.25 -22.16 -1.35
C ASP A 308 4.81 -22.19 -1.93
N PRO A 309 4.45 -21.29 -2.88
CA PRO A 309 3.11 -21.26 -3.47
C PRO A 309 2.74 -22.56 -4.22
N ASP A 310 3.70 -23.22 -4.88
CA ASP A 310 3.52 -24.49 -5.58
C ASP A 310 3.20 -25.63 -4.59
N ASP A 311 4.01 -25.77 -3.54
CA ASP A 311 3.80 -26.76 -2.48
C ASP A 311 2.47 -26.56 -1.78
N PHE A 312 2.09 -25.31 -1.49
CA PHE A 312 0.80 -24.99 -0.85
C PHE A 312 -0.40 -25.53 -1.65
N ILE A 313 -0.40 -25.29 -2.97
CA ILE A 313 -1.49 -25.78 -3.83
C ILE A 313 -1.48 -27.30 -3.96
N LYS A 314 -0.32 -27.93 -4.13
CA LYS A 314 -0.17 -29.39 -4.23
C LYS A 314 -0.65 -30.10 -2.97
N ASN A 315 -0.50 -29.47 -1.82
CA ASN A 315 -1.03 -29.97 -0.54
C ASN A 315 -2.53 -29.65 -0.33
N GLY A 316 -3.25 -29.21 -1.36
CA GLY A 316 -4.69 -28.94 -1.31
C GLY A 316 -5.06 -27.58 -0.76
N GLY A 317 -4.11 -26.67 -0.60
CA GLY A 317 -4.33 -25.30 -0.16
C GLY A 317 -5.12 -24.49 -1.20
N GLN A 318 -6.08 -23.69 -0.72
CA GLN A 318 -6.86 -22.78 -1.56
C GLN A 318 -6.23 -21.39 -1.58
N LEU A 319 -5.43 -21.10 -2.61
CA LEU A 319 -4.74 -19.81 -2.69
C LEU A 319 -5.70 -18.62 -2.79
N SER A 320 -6.87 -18.77 -3.41
CA SER A 320 -7.90 -17.71 -3.44
C SER A 320 -8.32 -17.28 -2.03
N THR A 321 -8.47 -18.23 -1.11
CA THR A 321 -8.77 -17.96 0.30
C THR A 321 -7.60 -17.27 0.99
N LEU A 322 -6.36 -17.71 0.71
CA LEU A 322 -5.16 -17.10 1.27
C LEU A 322 -5.01 -15.65 0.80
N VAL A 323 -5.23 -15.39 -0.49
CA VAL A 323 -5.18 -14.05 -1.10
C VAL A 323 -6.29 -13.14 -0.54
N SER A 324 -7.52 -13.65 -0.40
CA SER A 324 -8.63 -12.86 0.19
C SER A 324 -8.37 -12.46 1.65
N ASN A 325 -7.63 -13.28 2.38
CA ASN A 325 -7.23 -13.04 3.76
C ASN A 325 -5.87 -12.34 3.90
N ALA A 326 -5.27 -11.91 2.78
CA ALA A 326 -3.98 -11.25 2.79
C ALA A 326 -4.02 -9.97 3.63
N GLN A 327 -3.10 -9.86 4.58
CA GLN A 327 -3.02 -8.72 5.50
C GLN A 327 -2.37 -7.50 4.82
N SER A 328 -2.69 -6.30 5.32
CA SER A 328 -2.00 -5.08 4.89
C SER A 328 -0.50 -5.18 5.13
N TRP A 329 0.31 -4.59 4.25
CA TRP A 329 1.75 -4.56 4.44
C TRP A 329 2.18 -3.84 5.74
N LEU A 330 1.40 -2.86 6.20
CA LEU A 330 1.65 -2.18 7.48
C LEU A 330 1.41 -3.13 8.66
N ASP A 331 0.40 -4.00 8.58
CA ASP A 331 0.16 -5.03 9.59
C ASP A 331 1.28 -6.06 9.61
N TRP A 332 1.69 -6.50 8.42
CA TRP A 332 2.77 -7.48 8.28
C TRP A 332 4.10 -6.94 8.85
N ILE A 333 4.45 -5.69 8.53
CA ILE A 333 5.71 -5.11 9.04
C ILE A 333 5.68 -4.90 10.56
N LEU A 334 4.51 -4.54 11.09
CA LEU A 334 4.29 -4.42 12.52
C LEU A 334 4.44 -5.80 13.21
N ASP A 335 3.90 -6.87 12.60
CA ASP A 335 4.08 -8.24 13.09
C ASP A 335 5.56 -8.65 13.08
N GLN A 336 6.32 -8.32 12.01
CA GLN A 336 7.77 -8.62 11.95
C GLN A 336 8.54 -7.93 13.07
N TRP A 337 8.23 -6.67 13.37
CA TRP A 337 8.91 -5.95 14.44
C TRP A 337 8.52 -6.45 15.83
N LEU A 338 7.25 -6.74 16.07
CA LEU A 338 6.74 -7.12 17.38
C LEU A 338 7.01 -8.60 17.72
N ASN A 339 6.94 -9.52 16.75
CA ASN A 339 7.19 -10.95 16.98
C ASN A 339 8.66 -11.24 17.27
N SER A 340 9.59 -10.40 16.79
CA SER A 340 11.03 -10.51 17.05
C SER A 340 11.48 -9.74 18.29
N LEU A 341 10.59 -9.00 18.96
CA LEU A 341 10.93 -8.10 20.06
C LEU A 341 11.07 -8.85 21.37
N ASP A 342 12.27 -8.80 21.96
CA ASP A 342 12.47 -9.17 23.36
C ASP A 342 12.07 -8.00 24.27
N PHE A 343 10.93 -8.14 24.95
CA PHE A 343 10.39 -7.11 25.86
C PHE A 343 11.21 -6.88 27.12
N LYS A 344 12.30 -7.67 27.34
CA LYS A 344 13.27 -7.41 28.40
C LYS A 344 14.41 -6.51 27.95
N ASP A 345 14.55 -6.28 26.65
CA ASP A 345 15.60 -5.43 26.08
C ASP A 345 15.02 -4.02 25.79
N GLU A 346 15.26 -3.11 26.73
CA GLU A 346 14.76 -1.73 26.63
C GLU A 346 15.26 -0.99 25.38
N LEU A 347 16.49 -1.28 24.93
CA LEU A 347 17.05 -0.64 23.74
C LEU A 347 16.31 -1.10 22.48
N LYS A 348 15.96 -2.38 22.38
CA LYS A 348 15.18 -2.90 21.26
C LYS A 348 13.76 -2.36 21.26
N ILE A 349 13.14 -2.19 22.44
CA ILE A 349 11.83 -1.53 22.53
C ILE A 349 11.89 -0.12 21.95
N GLN A 350 12.88 0.69 22.39
CA GLN A 350 13.05 2.05 21.88
C GLN A 350 13.35 2.10 20.38
N GLU A 351 14.12 1.14 19.86
CA GLU A 351 14.39 1.00 18.42
C GLU A 351 13.11 0.72 17.63
N VAL A 352 12.29 -0.23 18.09
CA VAL A 352 11.00 -0.56 17.45
C VAL A 352 10.02 0.62 17.53
N GLU A 353 9.92 1.29 18.67
CA GLU A 353 9.09 2.51 18.79
C GLU A 353 9.54 3.60 17.82
N LYS A 354 10.85 3.79 17.65
CA LYS A 354 11.39 4.72 16.66
C LYS A 354 11.00 4.32 15.24
N HIS A 355 11.14 3.04 14.86
CA HIS A 355 10.75 2.54 13.55
C HIS A 355 9.25 2.75 13.27
N ILE A 356 8.39 2.50 14.26
CA ILE A 356 6.94 2.74 14.18
C ILE A 356 6.67 4.24 13.94
N LYS A 357 7.28 5.12 14.74
CA LYS A 357 7.12 6.58 14.60
C LYS A 357 7.58 7.06 13.23
N ASP A 358 8.77 6.62 12.79
CA ASP A 358 9.37 7.03 11.52
C ASP A 358 8.54 6.56 10.32
N LEU A 359 7.97 5.36 10.37
CA LEU A 359 7.14 4.84 9.29
C LEU A 359 5.75 5.49 9.28
N PHE A 360 5.06 5.48 10.41
CA PHE A 360 3.65 5.91 10.45
C PHE A 360 3.50 7.43 10.30
N SER A 361 4.50 8.22 10.70
CA SER A 361 4.51 9.67 10.44
C SER A 361 4.46 10.02 8.95
N GLN A 362 4.90 9.12 8.07
CA GLN A 362 4.91 9.29 6.63
C GLN A 362 3.57 8.91 5.96
N ILE A 363 2.63 8.31 6.69
CA ILE A 363 1.29 7.98 6.17
C ILE A 363 0.56 9.30 5.91
N SER A 364 0.13 9.54 4.67
CA SER A 364 -0.51 10.80 4.27
C SER A 364 -1.91 10.96 4.88
N SER A 365 -2.70 9.87 4.98
CA SER A 365 -4.04 9.89 5.59
C SER A 365 -3.96 10.00 7.11
N PRO A 366 -4.48 11.10 7.74
CA PRO A 366 -4.48 11.25 9.20
C PRO A 366 -5.26 10.13 9.92
N ALA A 367 -6.40 9.72 9.36
CA ALA A 367 -7.22 8.65 9.93
C ALA A 367 -6.49 7.30 9.93
N LEU A 368 -5.85 6.95 8.81
CA LEU A 368 -5.08 5.72 8.69
C LEU A 368 -3.84 5.75 9.61
N ARG A 369 -3.19 6.89 9.72
CA ARG A 369 -2.05 7.10 10.61
C ARG A 369 -2.44 6.89 12.08
N SER A 370 -3.54 7.51 12.53
CA SER A 370 -4.07 7.32 13.89
C SER A 370 -4.40 5.84 14.14
N HIS A 371 -5.12 5.20 13.22
CA HIS A 371 -5.47 3.79 13.33
C HIS A 371 -4.24 2.89 13.55
N TYR A 372 -3.15 3.13 12.81
CA TYR A 372 -1.94 2.30 12.96
C TYR A 372 -1.14 2.62 14.22
N TYR A 373 -1.13 3.85 14.71
CA TYR A 373 -0.56 4.17 16.03
C TYR A 373 -1.33 3.46 17.15
N ASP A 374 -2.65 3.50 17.13
CA ASP A 374 -3.50 2.82 18.12
C ASP A 374 -3.28 1.30 18.07
N LYS A 375 -3.26 0.71 16.87
CA LYS A 375 -3.01 -0.70 16.66
C LYS A 375 -1.64 -1.15 17.18
N ALA A 376 -0.60 -0.38 16.92
CA ALA A 376 0.75 -0.64 17.42
C ALA A 376 0.79 -0.57 18.95
N SER A 377 0.15 0.43 19.54
CA SER A 377 0.08 0.60 21.00
C SER A 377 -0.63 -0.57 21.68
N ILE A 378 -1.77 -1.00 21.13
CA ILE A 378 -2.53 -2.15 21.64
C ILE A 378 -1.69 -3.43 21.54
N ARG A 379 -1.04 -3.70 20.41
CA ARG A 379 -0.20 -4.90 20.24
C ARG A 379 1.03 -4.89 21.14
N LEU A 380 1.68 -3.74 21.32
CA LEU A 380 2.77 -3.58 22.28
C LEU A 380 2.29 -3.88 23.71
N ALA A 381 1.09 -3.42 24.08
CA ALA A 381 0.50 -3.70 25.39
C ALA A 381 0.12 -5.17 25.57
N GLN A 382 -0.44 -5.83 24.55
CA GLN A 382 -0.84 -7.24 24.60
C GLN A 382 0.35 -8.21 24.70
N ASN A 383 1.45 -7.92 24.03
CA ASN A 383 2.66 -8.73 24.10
C ASN A 383 3.42 -8.59 25.43
N LYS A 384 3.13 -7.55 26.21
CA LYS A 384 3.56 -7.43 27.60
C LYS A 384 2.50 -8.01 28.53
N GLN A 385 2.42 -9.34 28.68
CA GLN A 385 1.72 -9.95 29.83
C GLN A 385 2.24 -9.43 31.19
N SER A 386 3.45 -8.88 31.23
CA SER A 386 4.02 -8.15 32.36
C SER A 386 3.51 -6.69 32.44
N LEU A 387 3.09 -6.06 31.37
CA LEU A 387 2.66 -4.64 31.40
C LEU A 387 1.34 -4.44 32.16
N ALA A 388 0.41 -5.39 32.08
CA ALA A 388 -0.79 -5.35 32.95
C ALA A 388 -0.40 -5.50 34.43
N ALA A 389 0.65 -6.29 34.74
CA ALA A 389 1.21 -6.43 36.08
C ALA A 389 2.09 -5.23 36.48
N GLU A 390 2.84 -4.64 35.54
CA GLU A 390 3.67 -3.45 35.78
C GLU A 390 2.84 -2.15 35.74
N ILE A 391 1.82 -2.04 34.92
CA ILE A 391 0.84 -0.95 35.02
C ILE A 391 0.16 -1.02 36.40
N SER A 392 -0.26 -2.20 36.85
CA SER A 392 -0.80 -2.35 38.20
C SER A 392 0.26 -2.11 39.29
N LYS A 393 1.54 -2.42 39.05
CA LYS A 393 2.66 -2.10 39.95
C LYS A 393 3.04 -0.63 39.90
N GLY A 394 3.14 -0.03 38.72
CA GLY A 394 3.36 1.42 38.54
C GLY A 394 2.23 2.25 39.16
N PHE A 395 1.01 1.77 39.12
CA PHE A 395 -0.12 2.34 39.90
C PHE A 395 0.10 2.21 41.42
N HIS A 396 0.72 1.15 41.88
CA HIS A 396 1.05 0.97 43.31
C HIS A 396 2.24 1.84 43.74
N ASP A 397 3.26 1.96 42.91
CA ASP A 397 4.45 2.80 43.16
C ASP A 397 4.14 4.31 43.02
N PHE A 398 3.18 4.69 42.16
CA PHE A 398 2.66 6.06 42.10
C PHE A 398 1.85 6.46 43.35
N LYS A 399 1.22 5.49 44.02
CA LYS A 399 0.57 5.71 45.32
C LYS A 399 1.57 6.00 46.46
N THR A 400 2.84 5.64 46.30
CA THR A 400 3.88 5.83 47.36
C THR A 400 4.78 7.04 47.13
N SER A 401 4.86 7.60 45.92
CA SER A 401 5.60 8.84 45.69
C SER A 401 4.64 10.04 45.89
N SER A 402 4.76 10.64 47.07
CA SER A 402 4.03 11.86 47.44
C SER A 402 4.50 13.05 46.58
N VAL A 403 3.97 13.13 45.34
CA VAL A 403 4.00 14.38 44.60
C VAL A 403 2.96 15.29 45.25
N LYS A 404 3.46 16.36 45.90
CA LYS A 404 2.56 17.44 46.42
C LYS A 404 1.79 18.03 45.26
N ILE A 405 0.59 17.56 45.04
CA ILE A 405 -0.37 18.11 44.08
C ILE A 405 -0.83 19.43 44.65
N LYS A 406 -0.42 20.53 44.04
CA LYS A 406 -1.00 21.83 44.29
C LYS A 406 -2.52 21.73 44.00
N THR A 407 -3.33 21.85 45.03
CA THR A 407 -4.78 21.91 44.94
C THR A 407 -5.20 23.01 43.96
N TRP A 408 -5.76 22.61 42.84
CA TRP A 408 -6.29 23.53 41.82
C TRP A 408 -7.72 23.94 42.21
N THR A 409 -7.83 24.98 42.97
CA THR A 409 -9.09 25.71 43.17
C THR A 409 -9.12 26.90 42.22
N LYS A 410 -9.33 26.69 40.90
CA LYS A 410 -9.53 27.78 39.95
C LYS A 410 -10.87 27.70 39.25
N PRO A 411 -11.53 28.85 38.96
CA PRO A 411 -12.79 28.94 38.22
C PRO A 411 -12.57 28.49 36.77
N GLY A 412 -12.74 27.24 36.45
CA GLY A 412 -12.49 26.58 35.15
C GLY A 412 -12.51 25.06 35.28
N PHE A 413 -12.41 24.54 36.49
CA PHE A 413 -12.35 23.10 36.74
C PHE A 413 -13.65 22.40 36.29
N GLU A 414 -14.81 22.97 36.57
CA GLU A 414 -16.08 22.39 36.09
C GLU A 414 -16.19 22.35 34.57
N HIS A 415 -15.71 23.37 33.89
CA HIS A 415 -15.72 23.40 32.44
C HIS A 415 -14.83 22.28 31.84
N THR A 416 -13.59 22.14 32.34
CA THR A 416 -12.67 21.11 31.93
C THR A 416 -13.21 19.70 32.22
N ARG A 417 -13.78 19.49 33.43
CA ARG A 417 -14.38 18.22 33.81
C ARG A 417 -15.57 17.85 32.93
N LYS A 418 -16.42 18.82 32.58
CA LYS A 418 -17.53 18.59 31.67
C LYS A 418 -17.09 18.18 30.28
N ILE A 419 -16.01 18.76 29.76
CA ILE A 419 -15.41 18.35 28.48
C ILE A 419 -14.90 16.92 28.57
N VAL A 420 -14.17 16.60 29.63
CA VAL A 420 -13.59 15.27 29.87
C VAL A 420 -14.67 14.19 29.95
N GLU A 421 -15.71 14.39 30.78
CA GLU A 421 -16.81 13.44 30.94
C GLU A 421 -17.54 13.20 29.61
N ARG A 422 -17.78 14.28 28.84
CA ARG A 422 -18.36 14.17 27.50
C ARG A 422 -17.50 13.35 26.54
N ARG A 423 -16.19 13.53 26.58
CA ARG A 423 -15.24 12.77 25.76
C ARG A 423 -15.19 11.30 26.17
N LEU A 424 -15.20 10.98 27.45
CA LEU A 424 -15.26 9.60 27.96
C LEU A 424 -16.50 8.86 27.45
N LEU A 425 -17.68 9.47 27.56
CA LEU A 425 -18.92 8.89 27.05
C LEU A 425 -18.88 8.70 25.53
N ARG A 426 -18.31 9.65 24.80
CA ARG A 426 -18.14 9.54 23.35
C ARG A 426 -17.23 8.39 22.97
N LEU A 427 -16.08 8.23 23.65
CA LEU A 427 -15.20 7.09 23.47
C LEU A 427 -15.91 5.77 23.75
N TYR A 428 -16.63 5.68 24.83
CA TYR A 428 -17.38 4.48 25.21
C TYR A 428 -18.43 4.09 24.17
N ILE A 429 -19.14 5.06 23.60
CA ILE A 429 -20.18 4.83 22.58
C ILE A 429 -19.59 4.36 21.27
N HIS A 430 -18.54 5.01 20.79
CA HIS A 430 -18.03 4.82 19.44
C HIS A 430 -16.91 3.78 19.32
N ASN A 431 -16.33 3.32 20.44
CA ASN A 431 -15.20 2.37 20.43
C ASN A 431 -15.49 1.20 21.36
N VAL A 432 -16.00 0.11 20.79
CA VAL A 432 -16.38 -1.11 21.54
C VAL A 432 -15.18 -1.71 22.27
N GLU A 433 -14.01 -1.63 21.67
CA GLU A 433 -12.75 -2.15 22.18
C GLU A 433 -12.25 -1.49 23.46
N PHE A 434 -12.65 -0.26 23.75
CA PHE A 434 -12.25 0.47 24.97
C PHE A 434 -13.26 0.40 26.11
N ARG A 435 -14.42 -0.22 25.92
CA ARG A 435 -15.50 -0.25 26.91
C ARG A 435 -15.08 -0.84 28.24
N TRP A 436 -14.33 -1.93 28.21
CA TRP A 436 -13.86 -2.62 29.43
C TRP A 436 -12.90 -1.74 30.28
N ILE A 437 -12.13 -0.83 29.67
CA ILE A 437 -11.27 0.12 30.38
C ILE A 437 -12.08 1.31 30.91
N LEU A 438 -13.06 1.76 30.14
CA LEU A 438 -13.82 2.97 30.43
C LEU A 438 -14.94 2.70 31.46
N GLU A 439 -15.49 1.49 31.53
CA GLU A 439 -16.63 1.13 32.38
C GLU A 439 -16.44 1.50 33.86
N PRO A 440 -15.30 1.24 34.52
CA PRO A 440 -15.07 1.69 35.89
C PRO A 440 -15.08 3.22 36.05
N LEU A 441 -14.72 3.94 35.00
CA LEU A 441 -14.69 5.41 35.02
C LEU A 441 -16.06 6.02 34.83
N MET A 442 -16.98 5.32 34.14
CA MET A 442 -18.35 5.78 33.92
C MET A 442 -19.12 5.91 35.24
N GLN A 443 -18.78 5.09 36.23
CA GLN A 443 -19.38 5.18 37.56
C GLN A 443 -19.02 6.47 38.31
N GLN A 444 -17.95 7.15 37.91
CA GLN A 444 -17.42 8.37 38.55
C GLN A 444 -17.88 9.66 37.88
N LEU A 445 -18.81 9.61 36.93
CA LEU A 445 -19.33 10.78 36.24
C LEU A 445 -20.00 11.75 37.26
N TYR A 446 -19.69 13.02 37.12
CA TYR A 446 -20.17 14.08 38.06
C TYR A 446 -21.39 14.80 37.51
N PHE A 447 -21.40 15.20 36.23
CA PHE A 447 -22.47 16.01 35.68
C PHE A 447 -23.76 15.22 35.45
N PRO A 448 -24.93 15.75 35.87
CA PRO A 448 -26.21 15.05 35.75
C PRO A 448 -26.52 14.55 34.33
N GLN A 449 -26.19 15.34 33.31
CA GLN A 449 -26.41 14.97 31.90
C GLN A 449 -25.61 13.71 31.48
N MET A 450 -24.36 13.62 31.96
CA MET A 450 -23.49 12.49 31.66
C MET A 450 -23.92 11.25 32.42
N LYS A 451 -24.29 11.39 33.71
CA LYS A 451 -24.85 10.30 34.52
C LYS A 451 -26.17 9.78 33.94
N TRP A 452 -27.02 10.67 33.46
CA TRP A 452 -28.28 10.28 32.83
C TRP A 452 -28.02 9.47 31.56
N LEU A 453 -27.12 9.93 30.69
CA LEU A 453 -26.76 9.21 29.46
C LEU A 453 -26.14 7.84 29.77
N TRP A 454 -25.24 7.79 30.73
CA TRP A 454 -24.63 6.53 31.16
C TRP A 454 -25.67 5.50 31.62
N ARG A 455 -26.59 5.91 32.50
CA ARG A 455 -27.66 5.02 32.96
C ARG A 455 -28.54 4.51 31.82
N ARG A 456 -28.83 5.34 30.82
CA ARG A 456 -29.56 4.91 29.64
C ARG A 456 -28.78 3.91 28.77
N ILE A 457 -27.48 4.08 28.67
CA ILE A 457 -26.60 3.11 27.99
C ILE A 457 -26.63 1.76 28.74
N GLU A 458 -26.47 1.75 30.04
CA GLU A 458 -26.56 0.55 30.88
C GLU A 458 -27.91 -0.17 30.73
N GLU A 459 -29.02 0.58 30.77
CA GLU A 459 -30.36 0.04 30.56
C GLU A 459 -30.49 -0.67 29.20
N VAL A 460 -29.99 -0.05 28.13
CA VAL A 460 -30.04 -0.65 26.79
C VAL A 460 -29.15 -1.87 26.69
N GLN A 461 -27.93 -1.83 27.24
CA GLN A 461 -27.00 -2.98 27.23
C GLN A 461 -27.57 -4.19 27.98
N ASN A 462 -28.22 -3.98 29.10
CA ASN A 462 -28.85 -5.05 29.87
C ASN A 462 -30.06 -5.70 29.15
N HIS A 463 -30.65 -5.03 28.13
CA HIS A 463 -31.80 -5.55 27.37
C HIS A 463 -31.41 -6.12 25.98
N THR A 464 -30.19 -5.91 25.51
CA THR A 464 -29.80 -6.22 24.12
C THR A 464 -28.56 -7.11 23.98
N ASP A 465 -28.24 -7.94 24.93
CA ASP A 465 -27.05 -8.85 24.90
C ASP A 465 -25.76 -8.16 24.43
N ASN A 466 -25.52 -6.93 24.88
CA ASN A 466 -24.35 -6.10 24.51
C ASN A 466 -24.30 -5.56 23.07
N ASP A 467 -25.34 -5.71 22.26
CA ASP A 467 -25.38 -5.08 20.92
C ASP A 467 -25.88 -3.62 21.01
N PHE A 468 -24.93 -2.70 21.10
CA PHE A 468 -25.21 -1.26 21.15
C PHE A 468 -25.33 -0.69 19.74
N SER A 469 -26.46 -0.92 19.10
CA SER A 469 -26.72 -0.51 17.72
C SER A 469 -27.04 0.99 17.57
N HIS A 470 -26.90 1.51 16.35
CA HIS A 470 -27.31 2.89 16.01
C HIS A 470 -28.78 3.18 16.37
N HIS A 471 -29.66 2.18 16.24
CA HIS A 471 -31.07 2.27 16.61
C HIS A 471 -31.27 2.45 18.12
N ALA A 472 -30.47 1.80 18.95
CA ALA A 472 -30.50 1.97 20.40
C ALA A 472 -30.08 3.38 20.81
N LEU A 473 -29.05 3.94 20.18
CA LEU A 473 -28.61 5.33 20.37
C LEU A 473 -29.71 6.33 20.00
N MET A 474 -30.41 6.12 18.89
CA MET A 474 -31.50 6.96 18.44
C MET A 474 -32.70 6.90 19.41
N ALA A 475 -33.00 5.70 19.95
CA ALA A 475 -34.05 5.55 20.95
C ALA A 475 -33.73 6.32 22.25
N ILE A 476 -32.49 6.29 22.72
CA ILE A 476 -32.00 7.08 23.86
C ILE A 476 -32.15 8.56 23.58
N LEU A 477 -31.75 9.04 22.41
CA LEU A 477 -31.88 10.44 22.02
C LEU A 477 -33.34 10.90 21.97
N CYS A 478 -34.22 10.07 21.42
CA CYS A 478 -35.66 10.40 21.34
C CYS A 478 -36.35 10.46 22.72
N SER A 479 -35.80 9.75 23.72
CA SER A 479 -36.31 9.77 25.10
C SER A 479 -35.69 10.87 25.97
N ALA A 480 -34.76 11.65 25.44
CA ALA A 480 -34.06 12.68 26.20
C ALA A 480 -34.94 13.95 26.44
N GLU A 481 -34.83 14.50 27.62
CA GLU A 481 -35.42 15.81 27.91
C GLU A 481 -34.75 16.92 27.08
N PRO A 482 -35.50 17.98 26.69
CA PRO A 482 -34.97 19.08 25.87
C PRO A 482 -33.69 19.72 26.43
N VAL A 483 -33.52 19.75 27.72
CA VAL A 483 -32.35 20.30 28.43
C VAL A 483 -31.07 19.52 28.15
N TYR A 484 -31.19 18.25 27.85
CA TYR A 484 -30.04 17.36 27.55
C TYR A 484 -29.74 17.21 26.06
N MET A 485 -30.72 17.54 25.20
CA MET A 485 -30.65 17.27 23.76
C MET A 485 -29.40 17.84 23.07
N GLN A 486 -29.00 19.06 23.38
CA GLN A 486 -27.83 19.69 22.76
C GLN A 486 -26.54 18.99 23.15
N THR A 487 -26.39 18.65 24.43
CA THR A 487 -25.23 17.94 24.96
C THR A 487 -25.15 16.51 24.37
N LEU A 488 -26.30 15.81 24.33
CA LEU A 488 -26.37 14.43 23.80
C LEU A 488 -26.08 14.37 22.33
N ARG A 489 -26.59 15.28 21.50
CA ARG A 489 -26.25 15.36 20.08
C ARG A 489 -24.76 15.51 19.87
N SER A 490 -24.06 16.30 20.68
CA SER A 490 -22.62 16.49 20.58
C SER A 490 -21.79 15.25 20.98
N ILE A 491 -22.37 14.33 21.74
CA ILE A 491 -21.72 13.09 22.19
C ILE A 491 -21.98 11.95 21.19
N VAL A 492 -23.21 11.85 20.67
CA VAL A 492 -23.68 10.70 19.87
C VAL A 492 -23.44 10.89 18.37
N CYS A 493 -23.36 12.14 17.88
CA CYS A 493 -23.20 12.40 16.45
C CYS A 493 -21.73 12.25 16.00
N PRO A 494 -21.38 11.35 15.06
CA PRO A 494 -20.00 11.15 14.61
C PRO A 494 -19.46 12.30 13.75
N SER A 495 -20.31 13.23 13.29
CA SER A 495 -19.95 14.24 12.29
C SER A 495 -19.36 15.54 12.83
N ILE A 496 -19.03 15.63 14.12
CA ILE A 496 -18.50 16.86 14.71
C ILE A 496 -17.07 16.66 15.16
N SER A 497 -16.17 17.25 14.35
CA SER A 497 -14.76 17.59 14.50
C SER A 497 -13.72 16.46 14.62
N VAL A 498 -12.74 16.57 13.75
CA VAL A 498 -11.46 15.83 13.70
C VAL A 498 -10.65 15.95 15.01
N GLU A 499 -10.90 16.98 15.82
CA GLU A 499 -10.20 17.21 17.09
C GLU A 499 -10.54 16.22 18.22
N ASP A 500 -11.68 15.52 18.13
CA ASP A 500 -12.10 14.56 19.16
C ASP A 500 -11.60 13.12 18.92
N SER A 501 -11.04 12.81 17.75
CA SER A 501 -10.47 11.49 17.40
C SER A 501 -9.03 11.30 17.89
N GLU A 502 -8.37 12.34 18.38
CA GLU A 502 -6.96 12.31 18.84
C GLU A 502 -6.80 11.91 20.32
N LEU A 503 -7.83 11.37 20.96
CA LEU A 503 -7.68 10.82 22.31
C LEU A 503 -6.97 9.46 22.24
N SER A 504 -5.65 9.51 22.18
CA SER A 504 -4.76 8.36 22.44
C SER A 504 -4.94 7.87 23.90
N ILE A 505 -4.52 6.62 24.16
CA ILE A 505 -4.44 6.05 25.53
C ILE A 505 -3.75 7.01 26.50
N ALA A 506 -2.75 7.78 26.06
CA ALA A 506 -2.09 8.80 26.84
C ALA A 506 -3.02 9.93 27.34
N HIS A 507 -4.09 10.24 26.58
CA HIS A 507 -5.11 11.19 27.02
C HIS A 507 -6.08 10.57 28.04
N ILE A 508 -6.37 9.28 27.94
CA ILE A 508 -7.15 8.53 28.94
C ILE A 508 -6.38 8.51 30.26
N GLU A 509 -5.08 8.28 30.24
CA GLU A 509 -4.21 8.34 31.40
C GLU A 509 -4.17 9.75 32.03
N THR A 510 -4.08 10.80 31.22
CA THR A 510 -4.18 12.20 31.67
C THR A 510 -5.53 12.51 32.29
N VAL A 511 -6.61 11.94 31.73
CA VAL A 511 -7.98 12.08 32.28
C VAL A 511 -8.12 11.34 33.59
N MET A 512 -7.54 10.15 33.74
CA MET A 512 -7.53 9.38 34.99
C MET A 512 -6.77 10.08 36.11
N THR A 513 -5.72 10.85 35.79
CA THR A 513 -4.99 11.66 36.80
C THR A 513 -5.74 12.92 37.24
N ILE A 514 -6.73 13.38 36.45
CA ILE A 514 -7.53 14.59 36.75
C ILE A 514 -8.77 14.28 37.62
N ILE A 515 -9.20 13.01 37.73
CA ILE A 515 -10.31 12.56 38.58
C ILE A 515 -9.73 12.03 39.89
N PRO A 516 -9.67 12.83 40.98
CA PRO A 516 -9.16 12.33 42.26
C PRO A 516 -10.15 11.35 42.89
N GLU A 517 -9.64 10.20 43.39
CA GLU A 517 -10.42 9.18 44.13
C GLU A 517 -11.17 9.69 45.36
N ASN A 518 -10.94 10.91 45.82
CA ASN A 518 -11.44 11.42 47.09
C ASN A 518 -12.75 12.24 46.98
N TYR A 519 -13.45 12.25 45.86
CA TYR A 519 -14.75 12.98 45.76
C TYR A 519 -16.00 12.12 45.90
N ALA A 520 -15.85 10.82 46.19
CA ALA A 520 -16.97 9.89 46.36
C ALA A 520 -17.61 9.89 47.77
N LEU A 521 -17.15 10.71 48.71
CA LEU A 521 -17.59 10.66 50.11
C LEU A 521 -18.07 12.02 50.69
N GLN A 522 -18.64 12.91 49.88
CA GLN A 522 -19.40 14.04 50.39
C GLN A 522 -20.63 14.27 49.50
N SER A 523 -21.71 13.60 49.84
CA SER A 523 -23.08 14.01 49.54
C SER A 523 -23.93 13.78 50.77
#